data_3c34015588eaf29aed6b37a0e5a5652d
#
_entry.id   3c34015588eaf29aed6b37a0e5a5652d
#
_cell.length_a   1.000
_cell.length_b   1.000
_cell.length_c   1.000
_cell.angle_alpha   90.00
_cell.angle_beta   90.00
_cell.angle_gamma   90.00
#
_symmetry.space_group_name_H-M   'P 1'
#
loop_
_entity.id
_entity.type
_entity.pdbx_description
1 polymer ?
#
loop_
_entity_poly.entity_id
_entity_poly.type
_entity_poly.pdbx_seq_one_letter_code
_entity_poly.pdbx_strand_id
1 'polypeptide(L)'
;MKLRRATLLALAVPVAVTLAACSSNSSSSSSPAASTPASSSAASSSAGGSASGLKTGLKVYVIPKQLGNSYFTTADSADSGGAIAALNALGETGTETSGTAATPASQIPAIQAAISKGANALIVSATDPTALCPTLTSAMHRGITVVTYDSDAPTCRSMFINQASTAAIGTSEVDLLAKEIGDSGQIAIVSAAASATNQNAWIGYMKQELKKYPKMSLASVVYGNDDPTASTQVTQGLLQQYPNLKGIISPTTVGIAAAAAVLDTPKYKGKIALTGLGTPDEMKKFVSDGTVKSFELWNPADLGYLAAYAAVEMASGKITGASGQSFTAGKLGSYTVGLQNSVLLGPPYVFSAANINKFNF
;
A
#
# COMPACT_ATOMS: atom_id res chain seq x y z
N MET A 1 38.27 -18.15 38.74
CA MET A 1 39.26 -17.28 39.39
C MET A 1 38.93 -15.83 39.03
N LYS A 2 38.64 -15.00 40.05
CA LYS A 2 38.51 -13.53 40.14
C LYS A 2 37.36 -12.83 39.41
N LEU A 3 36.29 -12.58 40.18
CA LEU A 3 35.33 -11.47 40.06
C LEU A 3 36.05 -10.11 40.08
N ARG A 4 35.57 -9.16 39.31
CA ARG A 4 35.66 -7.74 39.66
C ARG A 4 34.30 -7.07 39.51
N ARG A 5 33.81 -6.63 40.66
CA ARG A 5 32.70 -5.69 40.82
C ARG A 5 33.21 -4.30 40.49
N ALA A 6 32.42 -3.46 39.85
CA ALA A 6 32.60 -2.01 39.84
C ALA A 6 31.25 -1.30 39.91
N THR A 7 31.17 -0.46 40.79
CA THR A 7 30.29 0.33 41.60
C THR A 7 29.47 1.34 40.80
N LEU A 8 28.20 1.50 41.20
CA LEU A 8 27.29 2.60 40.83
C LEU A 8 27.81 3.95 41.38
N LEU A 9 27.65 5.00 40.58
CA LEU A 9 27.59 6.39 41.09
C LEU A 9 26.31 7.03 40.56
N ALA A 10 25.41 7.35 41.47
CA ALA A 10 24.22 8.15 41.24
C ALA A 10 24.60 9.64 41.40
N LEU A 11 24.19 10.46 40.42
CA LEU A 11 24.19 11.93 40.60
C LEU A 11 22.75 12.43 40.45
N ALA A 12 22.24 12.94 41.56
CA ALA A 12 21.00 13.68 41.63
C ALA A 12 21.30 15.18 41.46
N VAL A 13 20.48 15.91 40.69
CA VAL A 13 20.48 17.39 40.64
C VAL A 13 19.03 17.86 40.68
N PRO A 14 18.72 18.92 41.46
CA PRO A 14 17.36 19.21 41.91
C PRO A 14 16.56 20.12 40.95
N VAL A 15 15.24 20.02 41.13
CA VAL A 15 14.16 20.84 40.57
C VAL A 15 14.19 22.24 41.21
N ALA A 16 14.08 23.27 40.37
CA ALA A 16 13.70 24.61 40.80
C ALA A 16 12.38 25.00 40.13
N VAL A 17 11.34 25.10 40.94
CA VAL A 17 10.03 25.65 40.65
C VAL A 17 10.05 27.14 40.83
N THR A 18 9.63 27.95 39.89
CA THR A 18 9.19 29.32 40.10
C THR A 18 7.78 29.52 39.55
N LEU A 19 6.87 29.73 40.49
CA LEU A 19 5.56 30.28 40.32
C LEU A 19 5.65 31.82 40.24
N ALA A 20 4.93 32.42 39.31
CA ALA A 20 4.48 33.81 39.45
C ALA A 20 3.06 33.91 38.89
N ALA A 21 2.20 34.40 39.74
CA ALA A 21 0.78 34.57 39.59
C ALA A 21 0.37 36.03 39.34
N CYS A 22 -0.90 36.20 38.93
CA CYS A 22 -1.77 37.41 39.04
C CYS A 22 -1.59 38.47 37.94
N SER A 23 -2.62 39.06 37.39
CA SER A 23 -3.96 39.40 37.94
C SER A 23 -4.96 39.82 36.86
N SER A 24 -6.18 39.56 37.15
CA SER A 24 -7.50 40.16 36.88
C SER A 24 -7.59 41.57 36.29
N ASN A 25 -8.55 41.80 35.35
CA ASN A 25 -9.78 42.57 35.59
C ASN A 25 -10.71 42.66 34.38
N SER A 26 -11.87 42.22 34.49
CA SER A 26 -13.27 42.73 34.51
C SER A 26 -13.81 43.45 33.27
N SER A 27 -14.83 42.83 32.75
CA SER A 27 -16.20 43.25 32.39
C SER A 27 -16.46 44.45 31.48
N SER A 28 -17.22 44.22 30.41
CA SER A 28 -18.57 44.73 30.29
C SER A 28 -19.31 44.24 29.04
N SER A 29 -20.57 43.98 29.23
CA SER A 29 -21.65 43.56 28.35
C SER A 29 -22.03 44.53 27.27
N SER A 30 -22.45 44.04 26.10
CA SER A 30 -23.68 44.45 25.38
C SER A 30 -23.85 43.65 24.07
N SER A 31 -24.97 42.90 23.96
CA SER A 31 -25.66 42.50 22.73
C SER A 31 -26.88 43.46 22.54
N PRO A 32 -27.65 43.41 21.41
CA PRO A 32 -27.51 42.75 20.13
C PRO A 32 -27.81 43.65 18.92
N ALA A 33 -27.49 43.23 17.70
CA ALA A 33 -28.27 43.61 16.52
C ALA A 33 -28.10 42.54 15.41
N ALA A 34 -29.23 42.02 14.97
CA ALA A 34 -29.38 41.11 13.86
C ALA A 34 -29.10 41.81 12.52
N SER A 35 -28.40 41.12 11.64
CA SER A 35 -28.44 41.45 10.21
C SER A 35 -28.28 40.16 9.38
N THR A 36 -29.24 39.98 8.50
CA THR A 36 -29.49 38.95 7.48
C THR A 36 -28.29 38.55 6.64
N PRO A 37 -28.24 37.28 6.16
CA PRO A 37 -27.15 36.79 5.34
C PRO A 37 -27.32 37.22 3.89
N ALA A 38 -26.31 37.88 3.36
CA ALA A 38 -26.15 38.09 1.92
C ALA A 38 -25.60 36.77 1.30
N SER A 39 -26.36 36.21 0.35
CA SER A 39 -25.93 35.13 -0.51
C SER A 39 -24.74 35.58 -1.35
N SER A 40 -23.55 35.09 -1.03
CA SER A 40 -22.42 35.14 -1.95
C SER A 40 -22.34 33.80 -2.70
N SER A 41 -22.66 33.89 -4.01
CA SER A 41 -22.39 32.86 -5.00
C SER A 41 -20.91 32.50 -4.96
N ALA A 42 -20.58 31.30 -4.45
CA ALA A 42 -19.25 30.73 -4.59
C ALA A 42 -19.03 30.41 -6.08
N ALA A 43 -18.20 31.18 -6.74
CA ALA A 43 -17.62 30.85 -8.01
C ALA A 43 -16.73 29.60 -7.77
N SER A 44 -17.08 28.50 -8.42
CA SER A 44 -16.21 27.30 -8.52
C SER A 44 -14.98 27.69 -9.33
N SER A 45 -13.95 28.13 -8.66
CA SER A 45 -12.62 28.19 -9.24
C SER A 45 -12.07 26.75 -9.32
N SER A 46 -12.09 26.20 -10.53
CA SER A 46 -11.27 25.04 -10.89
C SER A 46 -9.81 25.42 -10.63
N ALA A 47 -9.30 25.01 -9.47
CA ALA A 47 -7.89 25.14 -9.14
C ALA A 47 -7.10 24.08 -9.93
N GLY A 48 -6.86 24.37 -11.20
CA GLY A 48 -5.72 23.84 -11.93
C GLY A 48 -4.48 24.54 -11.39
N GLY A 49 -3.96 24.09 -10.25
CA GLY A 49 -2.66 24.53 -9.76
C GLY A 49 -1.60 23.98 -10.68
N SER A 50 -1.14 24.78 -11.67
CA SER A 50 0.13 24.53 -12.33
C SER A 50 1.20 24.39 -11.26
N ALA A 51 1.81 23.21 -11.14
CA ALA A 51 2.96 22.96 -10.29
C ALA A 51 4.13 23.79 -10.86
N SER A 52 4.24 25.05 -10.44
CA SER A 52 5.19 26.01 -10.99
C SER A 52 6.61 25.52 -10.77
N GLY A 53 7.29 25.21 -11.88
CA GLY A 53 8.70 24.88 -11.92
C GLY A 53 9.04 23.40 -11.98
N LEU A 54 8.11 22.51 -12.27
CA LEU A 54 8.41 21.13 -12.72
C LEU A 54 8.95 21.15 -14.16
N LYS A 55 9.82 20.22 -14.49
CA LYS A 55 10.20 19.96 -15.88
C LYS A 55 8.98 19.45 -16.64
N THR A 56 8.92 19.68 -17.93
CA THR A 56 7.88 19.18 -18.84
C THR A 56 8.49 18.29 -19.92
N GLY A 57 7.68 17.38 -20.47
CA GLY A 57 8.10 16.48 -21.52
C GLY A 57 8.99 15.32 -21.03
N LEU A 58 8.92 14.99 -19.74
CA LEU A 58 9.59 13.83 -19.19
C LEU A 58 8.95 12.53 -19.74
N LYS A 59 9.80 11.55 -20.04
CA LYS A 59 9.36 10.19 -20.38
C LYS A 59 9.38 9.35 -19.10
N VAL A 60 8.20 9.02 -18.59
CA VAL A 60 8.03 8.25 -17.37
C VAL A 60 7.43 6.88 -17.70
N TYR A 61 8.10 5.82 -17.28
CA TYR A 61 7.63 4.45 -17.48
C TYR A 61 7.09 3.88 -16.17
N VAL A 62 5.85 3.39 -16.23
CA VAL A 62 5.19 2.68 -15.13
C VAL A 62 5.34 1.19 -15.39
N ILE A 63 5.94 0.49 -14.44
CA ILE A 63 6.35 -0.91 -14.62
C ILE A 63 5.77 -1.74 -13.47
N PRO A 64 4.51 -2.19 -13.60
CA PRO A 64 3.88 -3.10 -12.64
C PRO A 64 4.58 -4.44 -12.58
N LYS A 65 4.25 -5.28 -11.58
CA LYS A 65 4.75 -6.67 -11.53
C LYS A 65 4.38 -7.46 -12.77
N GLN A 66 3.16 -7.22 -13.28
CA GLN A 66 2.65 -7.84 -14.51
C GLN A 66 1.51 -7.03 -15.11
N LEU A 67 1.36 -7.09 -16.41
CA LEU A 67 0.21 -6.55 -17.13
C LEU A 67 -1.00 -7.48 -16.98
N GLY A 68 -2.21 -6.90 -17.01
CA GLY A 68 -3.47 -7.66 -16.94
C GLY A 68 -3.91 -8.08 -15.53
N ASN A 69 -3.18 -7.67 -14.50
CA ASN A 69 -3.63 -7.79 -13.13
C ASN A 69 -4.52 -6.58 -12.79
N SER A 70 -5.75 -6.81 -12.32
CA SER A 70 -6.76 -5.77 -12.05
C SER A 70 -6.27 -4.70 -11.07
N TYR A 71 -5.52 -5.08 -10.05
CA TYR A 71 -4.91 -4.15 -9.11
C TYR A 71 -3.99 -3.14 -9.82
N PHE A 72 -3.09 -3.62 -10.68
CA PHE A 72 -2.18 -2.74 -11.42
C PHE A 72 -2.89 -1.97 -12.53
N THR A 73 -3.87 -2.57 -13.20
CA THR A 73 -4.71 -1.82 -14.15
C THR A 73 -5.38 -0.63 -13.47
N THR A 74 -5.87 -0.80 -12.23
CA THR A 74 -6.43 0.30 -11.43
C THR A 74 -5.35 1.30 -11.01
N ALA A 75 -4.19 0.83 -10.55
CA ALA A 75 -3.12 1.71 -10.08
C ALA A 75 -2.53 2.58 -11.19
N ASP A 76 -2.44 2.05 -12.40
CA ASP A 76 -1.59 2.61 -13.44
C ASP A 76 -2.36 3.35 -14.52
N SER A 77 -3.61 2.92 -14.87
CA SER A 77 -4.32 3.44 -16.04
C SER A 77 -4.79 4.90 -15.89
N ALA A 78 -5.02 5.53 -17.03
CA ALA A 78 -5.62 6.86 -17.08
C ALA A 78 -7.10 6.84 -16.67
N ASP A 79 -7.84 5.81 -17.07
CA ASP A 79 -9.28 5.70 -16.85
C ASP A 79 -9.64 5.58 -15.37
N SER A 80 -8.82 4.90 -14.58
CA SER A 80 -8.98 4.79 -13.13
C SER A 80 -8.56 6.05 -12.36
N GLY A 81 -7.87 6.99 -13.02
CA GLY A 81 -7.26 8.14 -12.37
C GLY A 81 -5.93 7.83 -11.67
N GLY A 82 -5.23 6.76 -12.11
CA GLY A 82 -3.97 6.26 -11.58
C GLY A 82 -2.73 7.01 -12.10
N ALA A 83 -1.60 6.29 -12.19
CA ALA A 83 -0.29 6.89 -12.53
C ALA A 83 -0.30 7.61 -13.88
N ILE A 84 -0.86 7.00 -14.92
CA ILE A 84 -0.92 7.62 -16.27
C ILE A 84 -1.80 8.87 -16.27
N ALA A 85 -2.92 8.88 -15.52
CA ALA A 85 -3.74 10.08 -15.37
C ALA A 85 -2.97 11.22 -14.72
N ALA A 86 -2.19 10.94 -13.69
CA ALA A 86 -1.35 11.94 -13.02
C ALA A 86 -0.27 12.48 -13.96
N LEU A 87 0.40 11.62 -14.71
CA LEU A 87 1.42 12.04 -15.70
C LEU A 87 0.82 12.91 -16.79
N ASN A 88 -0.34 12.55 -17.34
CA ASN A 88 -1.07 13.37 -18.32
C ASN A 88 -1.43 14.75 -17.76
N ALA A 89 -1.90 14.81 -16.51
CA ALA A 89 -2.24 16.07 -15.85
C ALA A 89 -1.02 16.97 -15.59
N LEU A 90 0.17 16.38 -15.45
CA LEU A 90 1.44 17.08 -15.30
C LEU A 90 2.07 17.48 -16.65
N GLY A 91 1.49 17.07 -17.78
CA GLY A 91 2.02 17.33 -19.12
C GLY A 91 3.19 16.40 -19.51
N GLU A 92 3.26 15.22 -18.89
CA GLU A 92 4.32 14.24 -19.07
C GLU A 92 3.89 13.09 -20.00
N THR A 93 4.86 12.43 -20.61
CA THR A 93 4.58 11.20 -21.37
C THR A 93 4.68 9.98 -20.46
N GLY A 94 3.52 9.45 -20.08
CA GLY A 94 3.41 8.21 -19.30
C GLY A 94 3.29 6.99 -20.21
N THR A 95 4.04 5.94 -19.93
CA THR A 95 3.95 4.65 -20.64
C THR A 95 3.95 3.50 -19.64
N GLU A 96 2.86 2.74 -19.58
CA GLU A 96 2.83 1.47 -18.86
C GLU A 96 3.50 0.37 -19.69
N THR A 97 4.37 -0.41 -19.08
CA THR A 97 5.04 -1.55 -19.73
C THR A 97 5.51 -2.56 -18.69
N SER A 98 5.28 -3.82 -18.97
CA SER A 98 5.79 -4.96 -18.20
C SER A 98 5.57 -6.24 -19.01
N GLY A 99 5.94 -7.39 -18.45
CA GLY A 99 5.49 -8.67 -18.99
C GLY A 99 4.14 -9.10 -18.40
N THR A 100 3.64 -10.25 -18.84
CA THR A 100 2.34 -10.81 -18.42
C THR A 100 2.45 -11.79 -17.24
N ALA A 101 3.65 -12.00 -16.71
CA ALA A 101 3.88 -12.83 -15.54
C ALA A 101 4.62 -12.04 -14.45
N ALA A 102 4.26 -12.23 -13.18
CA ALA A 102 4.88 -11.58 -12.04
C ALA A 102 6.25 -12.21 -11.70
N THR A 103 7.17 -12.17 -12.66
CA THR A 103 8.51 -12.73 -12.53
C THR A 103 9.59 -11.74 -12.97
N PRO A 104 10.82 -11.82 -12.40
CA PRO A 104 11.95 -11.00 -12.86
C PRO A 104 12.25 -11.18 -14.34
N ALA A 105 12.17 -12.40 -14.85
CA ALA A 105 12.43 -12.72 -16.26
C ALA A 105 11.45 -11.98 -17.19
N SER A 106 10.23 -11.74 -16.74
CA SER A 106 9.21 -10.98 -17.47
C SER A 106 9.41 -9.47 -17.33
N GLN A 107 9.84 -8.99 -16.16
CA GLN A 107 9.92 -7.57 -15.83
C GLN A 107 11.23 -6.89 -16.27
N ILE A 108 12.38 -7.58 -16.16
CA ILE A 108 13.71 -7.03 -16.51
C ILE A 108 13.78 -6.51 -17.95
N PRO A 109 13.29 -7.23 -18.99
CA PRO A 109 13.31 -6.74 -20.37
C PRO A 109 12.51 -5.44 -20.55
N ALA A 110 11.40 -5.27 -19.84
CA ALA A 110 10.60 -4.04 -19.89
C ALA A 110 11.36 -2.85 -19.29
N ILE A 111 12.05 -3.05 -18.16
CA ILE A 111 12.91 -2.03 -17.54
C ILE A 111 14.06 -1.64 -18.50
N GLN A 112 14.72 -2.62 -19.09
CA GLN A 112 15.81 -2.39 -20.04
C GLN A 112 15.32 -1.64 -21.29
N ALA A 113 14.16 -1.98 -21.81
CA ALA A 113 13.53 -1.29 -22.93
C ALA A 113 13.21 0.18 -22.59
N ALA A 114 12.66 0.45 -21.41
CA ALA A 114 12.39 1.81 -20.93
C ALA A 114 13.69 2.64 -20.83
N ILE A 115 14.75 2.08 -20.25
CA ILE A 115 16.09 2.71 -20.20
C ILE A 115 16.60 3.03 -21.59
N SER A 116 16.50 2.09 -22.53
CA SER A 116 16.98 2.24 -23.91
C SER A 116 16.19 3.28 -24.70
N LYS A 117 14.91 3.47 -24.39
CA LYS A 117 14.04 4.51 -24.97
C LYS A 117 14.23 5.90 -24.36
N GLY A 118 15.16 6.05 -23.43
CA GLY A 118 15.51 7.33 -22.81
C GLY A 118 14.53 7.75 -21.73
N ALA A 119 14.13 6.84 -20.86
CA ALA A 119 13.33 7.17 -19.68
C ALA A 119 14.02 8.25 -18.84
N ASN A 120 13.24 9.19 -18.31
CA ASN A 120 13.67 10.15 -17.29
C ASN A 120 13.37 9.63 -15.90
N ALA A 121 12.27 8.86 -15.77
CA ALA A 121 11.90 8.19 -14.51
C ALA A 121 11.27 6.82 -14.77
N LEU A 122 11.47 5.92 -13.81
CA LEU A 122 10.84 4.61 -13.72
C LEU A 122 10.02 4.55 -12.43
N ILE A 123 8.78 4.10 -12.53
CA ILE A 123 7.88 3.80 -11.41
C ILE A 123 7.69 2.29 -11.40
N VAL A 124 8.24 1.59 -10.42
CA VAL A 124 8.39 0.12 -10.46
C VAL A 124 7.75 -0.53 -9.24
N SER A 125 6.86 -1.50 -9.46
CA SER A 125 6.49 -2.47 -8.42
C SER A 125 7.37 -3.73 -8.60
N ALA A 126 8.28 -3.97 -7.66
CA ALA A 126 9.31 -4.98 -7.83
C ALA A 126 8.79 -6.41 -7.62
N THR A 127 8.98 -7.30 -8.60
CA THR A 127 8.70 -8.74 -8.46
C THR A 127 9.72 -9.42 -7.54
N ASP A 128 10.99 -9.07 -7.67
CA ASP A 128 12.10 -9.56 -6.86
C ASP A 128 13.21 -8.48 -6.83
N PRO A 129 13.44 -7.83 -5.68
CA PRO A 129 14.43 -6.76 -5.59
C PRO A 129 15.85 -7.25 -5.87
N THR A 130 16.20 -8.48 -5.48
CA THR A 130 17.55 -9.02 -5.70
C THR A 130 17.84 -9.17 -7.19
N ALA A 131 16.88 -9.67 -7.94
CA ALA A 131 17.03 -9.86 -9.38
C ALA A 131 16.96 -8.53 -10.17
N LEU A 132 16.13 -7.57 -9.72
CA LEU A 132 15.92 -6.31 -10.43
C LEU A 132 16.99 -5.26 -10.12
N CYS A 133 17.58 -5.27 -8.92
CA CYS A 133 18.50 -4.23 -8.48
C CYS A 133 19.69 -3.96 -9.40
N PRO A 134 20.35 -4.93 -10.05
CA PRO A 134 21.42 -4.62 -11.01
C PRO A 134 20.95 -3.71 -12.14
N THR A 135 19.75 -3.96 -12.68
CA THR A 135 19.18 -3.16 -13.79
C THR A 135 18.71 -1.78 -13.30
N LEU A 136 18.04 -1.71 -12.13
CA LEU A 136 17.60 -0.44 -11.54
C LEU A 136 18.78 0.45 -11.12
N THR A 137 19.84 -0.13 -10.55
CA THR A 137 21.06 0.59 -10.22
C THR A 137 21.74 1.14 -11.48
N SER A 138 21.76 0.36 -12.57
CA SER A 138 22.25 0.84 -13.86
C SER A 138 21.44 2.03 -14.40
N ALA A 139 20.10 2.02 -14.21
CA ALA A 139 19.25 3.16 -14.56
C ALA A 139 19.61 4.40 -13.73
N MET A 140 19.76 4.24 -12.43
CA MET A 140 20.13 5.35 -11.53
C MET A 140 21.50 5.95 -11.87
N HIS A 141 22.49 5.15 -12.19
CA HIS A 141 23.81 5.63 -12.65
C HIS A 141 23.75 6.41 -13.95
N ARG A 142 22.71 6.24 -14.75
CA ARG A 142 22.45 7.03 -15.96
C ARG A 142 21.63 8.30 -15.69
N GLY A 143 21.38 8.62 -14.42
CA GLY A 143 20.58 9.77 -14.02
C GLY A 143 19.07 9.58 -14.14
N ILE A 144 18.58 8.35 -14.32
CA ILE A 144 17.17 8.03 -14.36
C ILE A 144 16.64 7.94 -12.93
N THR A 145 15.59 8.67 -12.61
CA THR A 145 14.92 8.57 -11.32
C THR A 145 14.21 7.20 -11.19
N VAL A 146 14.42 6.51 -10.07
CA VAL A 146 13.73 5.26 -9.78
C VAL A 146 12.85 5.42 -8.53
N VAL A 147 11.55 5.35 -8.71
CA VAL A 147 10.57 5.32 -7.64
C VAL A 147 9.94 3.93 -7.60
N THR A 148 9.92 3.30 -6.44
CA THR A 148 9.16 2.06 -6.26
C THR A 148 7.80 2.35 -5.66
N TYR A 149 6.79 1.53 -5.97
CA TYR A 149 5.46 1.58 -5.39
C TYR A 149 4.95 0.15 -5.17
N ASP A 150 3.96 -0.05 -4.31
CA ASP A 150 3.42 -1.36 -3.94
C ASP A 150 4.48 -2.31 -3.34
N SER A 151 5.41 -2.82 -4.15
CA SER A 151 6.48 -3.71 -3.72
C SER A 151 7.85 -3.05 -3.91
N ASP A 152 8.61 -2.94 -2.83
CA ASP A 152 9.83 -2.16 -2.75
C ASP A 152 11.09 -2.92 -3.22
N ALA A 153 12.07 -2.15 -3.69
CA ALA A 153 13.44 -2.56 -3.94
C ALA A 153 14.40 -1.61 -3.18
N PRO A 154 14.53 -1.74 -1.86
CA PRO A 154 15.03 -0.70 -0.97
C PRO A 154 16.48 -0.26 -1.22
N THR A 155 17.31 -1.11 -1.85
CA THR A 155 18.73 -0.82 -2.11
C THR A 155 18.99 -0.22 -3.49
N CYS A 156 17.99 -0.13 -4.36
CA CYS A 156 18.15 0.29 -5.75
C CYS A 156 17.00 1.18 -6.25
N ARG A 157 16.56 2.09 -5.40
CA ARG A 157 15.54 3.11 -5.71
C ARG A 157 15.86 4.43 -5.00
N SER A 158 15.26 5.50 -5.46
CA SER A 158 15.37 6.83 -4.85
C SER A 158 14.30 7.09 -3.80
N MET A 159 13.07 6.60 -4.03
CA MET A 159 11.93 6.74 -3.11
C MET A 159 11.00 5.54 -3.23
N PHE A 160 10.31 5.21 -2.14
CA PHE A 160 9.26 4.20 -2.09
C PHE A 160 7.91 4.83 -1.73
N ILE A 161 6.90 4.56 -2.54
CA ILE A 161 5.51 4.92 -2.27
C ILE A 161 4.82 3.68 -1.70
N ASN A 162 4.68 3.68 -0.39
CA ASN A 162 4.07 2.58 0.36
C ASN A 162 2.56 2.83 0.49
N GLN A 163 1.78 1.83 0.25
CA GLN A 163 0.33 1.89 0.23
C GLN A 163 -0.29 2.17 1.61
N ALA A 164 0.22 1.49 2.65
CA ALA A 164 -0.22 1.64 4.03
C ALA A 164 0.88 1.15 5.00
N SER A 165 0.67 1.35 6.29
CA SER A 165 1.59 0.81 7.29
C SER A 165 1.71 -0.71 7.17
N THR A 166 2.90 -1.18 6.89
CA THR A 166 3.21 -2.62 6.74
C THR A 166 2.79 -3.42 7.97
N ALA A 167 3.01 -2.87 9.16
CA ALA A 167 2.56 -3.49 10.41
C ALA A 167 1.04 -3.51 10.51
N ALA A 168 0.37 -2.41 10.17
CA ALA A 168 -1.09 -2.33 10.26
C ALA A 168 -1.77 -3.33 9.32
N ILE A 169 -1.30 -3.47 8.07
CA ILE A 169 -1.85 -4.46 7.14
C ILE A 169 -1.74 -5.88 7.73
N GLY A 170 -0.54 -6.29 8.14
CA GLY A 170 -0.37 -7.65 8.65
C GLY A 170 -1.12 -7.94 9.95
N THR A 171 -1.31 -6.93 10.82
CA THR A 171 -2.08 -7.11 12.06
C THR A 171 -3.58 -7.12 11.79
N SER A 172 -4.10 -6.20 10.96
CA SER A 172 -5.54 -6.11 10.68
C SER A 172 -6.08 -7.34 9.96
N GLU A 173 -5.35 -7.93 9.03
CA GLU A 173 -5.79 -9.16 8.35
C GLU A 173 -5.95 -10.33 9.33
N VAL A 174 -5.07 -10.44 10.34
CA VAL A 174 -5.23 -11.46 11.41
C VAL A 174 -6.42 -11.15 12.29
N ASP A 175 -6.59 -9.89 12.71
CA ASP A 175 -7.67 -9.45 13.57
C ASP A 175 -9.04 -9.64 12.90
N LEU A 176 -9.14 -9.34 11.59
CA LEU A 176 -10.34 -9.58 10.80
C LEU A 176 -10.69 -11.07 10.77
N LEU A 177 -9.71 -11.93 10.48
CA LEU A 177 -9.95 -13.37 10.45
C LEU A 177 -10.29 -13.93 11.83
N ALA A 178 -9.55 -13.54 12.87
CA ALA A 178 -9.76 -13.97 14.25
C ALA A 178 -11.20 -13.69 14.70
N LYS A 179 -11.69 -12.47 14.47
CA LYS A 179 -13.07 -12.08 14.74
C LYS A 179 -14.10 -12.97 14.02
N GLU A 180 -13.80 -13.37 12.78
CA GLU A 180 -14.72 -14.21 11.99
C GLU A 180 -14.79 -15.65 12.47
N ILE A 181 -13.66 -16.22 12.94
CA ILE A 181 -13.57 -17.62 13.39
C ILE A 181 -13.68 -17.80 14.92
N GLY A 182 -13.91 -16.70 15.67
CA GLY A 182 -14.02 -16.74 17.13
C GLY A 182 -12.72 -17.05 17.84
N ASP A 183 -11.63 -16.39 17.39
CA ASP A 183 -10.28 -16.42 17.97
C ASP A 183 -9.68 -17.82 18.11
N SER A 184 -10.14 -18.80 17.32
CA SER A 184 -9.78 -20.21 17.48
C SER A 184 -9.82 -20.99 16.17
N GLY A 185 -8.80 -21.80 15.93
CA GLY A 185 -8.74 -22.75 14.81
C GLY A 185 -7.47 -22.70 14.02
N GLN A 186 -7.37 -23.62 13.09
CA GLN A 186 -6.24 -23.71 12.16
C GLN A 186 -6.51 -22.79 10.98
N ILE A 187 -5.52 -21.98 10.60
CA ILE A 187 -5.58 -21.05 9.46
C ILE A 187 -4.43 -21.29 8.49
N ALA A 188 -4.57 -20.80 7.27
CA ALA A 188 -3.49 -20.80 6.28
C ALA A 188 -3.38 -19.43 5.60
N ILE A 189 -2.25 -19.18 4.93
CA ILE A 189 -2.00 -17.99 4.13
C ILE A 189 -1.78 -18.39 2.68
N VAL A 190 -2.51 -17.74 1.75
CA VAL A 190 -2.31 -17.86 0.30
C VAL A 190 -1.69 -16.56 -0.19
N SER A 191 -0.39 -16.56 -0.43
CA SER A 191 0.40 -15.41 -0.85
C SER A 191 0.73 -15.44 -2.34
N ALA A 192 1.30 -14.36 -2.89
CA ALA A 192 1.77 -14.30 -4.27
C ALA A 192 3.08 -15.08 -4.45
N ALA A 193 4.19 -14.41 -4.62
CA ALA A 193 5.49 -15.04 -4.81
C ALA A 193 6.31 -15.04 -3.50
N ALA A 194 7.16 -16.06 -3.33
CA ALA A 194 8.07 -16.13 -2.19
C ALA A 194 9.10 -14.99 -2.15
N SER A 195 9.36 -14.31 -3.27
CA SER A 195 10.23 -13.13 -3.38
C SER A 195 9.52 -11.79 -3.17
N ALA A 196 8.18 -11.77 -3.05
CA ALA A 196 7.40 -10.53 -2.88
C ALA A 196 7.69 -9.88 -1.52
N THR A 197 8.43 -8.77 -1.52
CA THR A 197 8.93 -8.12 -0.29
C THR A 197 7.82 -7.58 0.59
N ASN A 198 6.79 -6.95 -0.01
CA ASN A 198 5.63 -6.43 0.70
C ASN A 198 4.89 -7.54 1.46
N GLN A 199 4.49 -8.60 0.76
CA GLN A 199 3.73 -9.70 1.37
C GLN A 199 4.53 -10.46 2.41
N ASN A 200 5.81 -10.69 2.18
CA ASN A 200 6.68 -11.31 3.18
C ASN A 200 6.78 -10.48 4.47
N ALA A 201 6.83 -9.16 4.35
CA ALA A 201 6.82 -8.27 5.50
C ALA A 201 5.47 -8.32 6.25
N TRP A 202 4.32 -8.30 5.54
CA TRP A 202 2.99 -8.45 6.15
C TRP A 202 2.84 -9.80 6.85
N ILE A 203 3.25 -10.90 6.21
CA ILE A 203 3.26 -12.25 6.82
C ILE A 203 4.13 -12.29 8.08
N GLY A 204 5.23 -11.54 8.11
CA GLY A 204 6.04 -11.36 9.32
C GLY A 204 5.23 -10.77 10.47
N TYR A 205 4.47 -9.70 10.22
CA TYR A 205 3.57 -9.09 11.21
C TYR A 205 2.37 -9.97 11.54
N MET A 206 1.77 -10.67 10.58
CA MET A 206 0.73 -11.67 10.84
C MET A 206 1.19 -12.73 11.84
N LYS A 207 2.40 -13.27 11.67
CA LYS A 207 2.97 -14.25 12.59
C LYS A 207 3.23 -13.69 13.99
N GLN A 208 3.52 -12.39 14.10
CA GLN A 208 3.64 -11.72 15.39
C GLN A 208 2.26 -11.51 16.04
N GLU A 209 1.27 -11.06 15.26
CA GLU A 209 -0.10 -10.83 15.72
C GLU A 209 -0.79 -12.11 16.19
N LEU A 210 -0.58 -13.22 15.47
CA LEU A 210 -1.10 -14.54 15.85
C LEU A 210 -0.72 -14.98 17.28
N LYS A 211 0.35 -14.44 17.85
CA LYS A 211 0.73 -14.73 19.25
C LYS A 211 -0.29 -14.22 20.26
N LYS A 212 -1.11 -13.23 19.89
CA LYS A 212 -2.21 -12.74 20.72
C LYS A 212 -3.42 -13.68 20.73
N TYR A 213 -3.47 -14.62 19.78
CA TYR A 213 -4.56 -15.57 19.58
C TYR A 213 -4.08 -17.01 19.85
N PRO A 214 -3.85 -17.42 21.11
CA PRO A 214 -3.19 -18.69 21.47
C PRO A 214 -3.96 -19.94 21.04
N LYS A 215 -5.24 -19.81 20.68
CA LYS A 215 -6.07 -20.90 20.15
C LYS A 215 -6.10 -20.94 18.61
N MET A 216 -5.45 -19.99 17.94
CA MET A 216 -5.24 -20.00 16.49
C MET A 216 -3.85 -20.56 16.16
N SER A 217 -3.77 -21.32 15.07
CA SER A 217 -2.49 -21.87 14.59
C SER A 217 -2.35 -21.71 13.08
N LEU A 218 -1.18 -21.24 12.64
CA LEU A 218 -0.83 -21.16 11.23
C LEU A 218 -0.35 -22.52 10.74
N ALA A 219 -1.13 -23.17 9.87
CA ALA A 219 -0.82 -24.46 9.29
C ALA A 219 0.21 -24.38 8.18
N SER A 220 0.04 -23.41 7.27
CA SER A 220 0.89 -23.28 6.09
C SER A 220 0.83 -21.88 5.49
N VAL A 221 1.89 -21.52 4.77
CA VAL A 221 1.93 -20.41 3.81
C VAL A 221 2.21 -21.01 2.44
N VAL A 222 1.33 -20.76 1.49
CA VAL A 222 1.47 -21.24 0.11
C VAL A 222 1.49 -20.06 -0.87
N TYR A 223 2.01 -20.27 -2.07
CA TYR A 223 2.26 -19.21 -3.03
C TYR A 223 1.59 -19.52 -4.36
N GLY A 224 0.70 -18.63 -4.80
CA GLY A 224 -0.01 -18.70 -6.08
C GLY A 224 0.64 -17.89 -7.20
N ASN A 225 1.76 -17.20 -6.94
CA ASN A 225 2.55 -16.41 -7.88
C ASN A 225 1.78 -15.31 -8.62
N ASP A 226 0.72 -14.76 -8.00
CA ASP A 226 -0.24 -13.83 -8.63
C ASP A 226 -0.83 -14.37 -9.95
N ASP A 227 -0.91 -15.70 -10.07
CA ASP A 227 -1.58 -16.42 -11.14
C ASP A 227 -2.90 -17.01 -10.63
N PRO A 228 -4.05 -16.74 -11.27
CA PRO A 228 -5.35 -17.22 -10.81
C PRO A 228 -5.45 -18.75 -10.76
N THR A 229 -4.85 -19.44 -11.72
CA THR A 229 -4.89 -20.92 -11.81
C THR A 229 -4.04 -21.53 -10.70
N ALA A 230 -2.83 -21.05 -10.52
CA ALA A 230 -1.94 -21.50 -9.44
C ALA A 230 -2.55 -21.20 -8.07
N SER A 231 -3.13 -20.00 -7.87
CA SER A 231 -3.81 -19.62 -6.62
C SER A 231 -4.99 -20.54 -6.31
N THR A 232 -5.77 -20.90 -7.33
CA THR A 232 -6.85 -21.90 -7.21
C THR A 232 -6.30 -23.26 -6.78
N GLN A 233 -5.25 -23.76 -7.45
CA GLN A 233 -4.65 -25.07 -7.17
C GLN A 233 -4.08 -25.14 -5.76
N VAL A 234 -3.32 -24.13 -5.31
CA VAL A 234 -2.75 -24.12 -3.96
C VAL A 234 -3.83 -24.01 -2.89
N THR A 235 -4.92 -23.26 -3.15
CA THR A 235 -6.08 -23.20 -2.26
C THR A 235 -6.77 -24.55 -2.13
N GLN A 236 -7.02 -25.24 -3.23
CA GLN A 236 -7.59 -26.58 -3.22
C GLN A 236 -6.70 -27.59 -2.50
N GLY A 237 -5.38 -27.48 -2.70
CA GLY A 237 -4.38 -28.30 -2.00
C GLY A 237 -4.43 -28.09 -0.48
N LEU A 238 -4.52 -26.84 -0.01
CA LEU A 238 -4.69 -26.52 1.41
C LEU A 238 -5.94 -27.19 2.01
N LEU A 239 -7.08 -27.10 1.30
CA LEU A 239 -8.34 -27.66 1.77
C LEU A 239 -8.35 -29.21 1.81
N GLN A 240 -7.53 -29.85 1.01
CA GLN A 240 -7.33 -31.30 1.04
C GLN A 240 -6.36 -31.71 2.16
N GLN A 241 -5.27 -30.97 2.31
CA GLN A 241 -4.22 -31.27 3.30
C GLN A 241 -4.64 -30.95 4.73
N TYR A 242 -5.47 -29.91 4.91
CA TYR A 242 -5.91 -29.40 6.21
C TYR A 242 -7.44 -29.43 6.33
N PRO A 243 -8.08 -30.59 6.52
CA PRO A 243 -9.54 -30.71 6.53
C PRO A 243 -10.24 -29.96 7.67
N ASN A 244 -9.49 -29.60 8.71
CA ASN A 244 -9.98 -28.82 9.87
C ASN A 244 -9.70 -27.33 9.76
N LEU A 245 -9.26 -26.83 8.60
CA LEU A 245 -8.98 -25.42 8.38
C LEU A 245 -10.23 -24.57 8.68
N LYS A 246 -10.08 -23.50 9.43
CA LYS A 246 -11.15 -22.58 9.81
C LYS A 246 -11.10 -21.27 9.03
N GLY A 247 -9.92 -20.88 8.55
CA GLY A 247 -9.78 -19.64 7.83
C GLY A 247 -8.57 -19.58 6.91
N ILE A 248 -8.65 -18.69 5.94
CA ILE A 248 -7.58 -18.34 5.01
C ILE A 248 -7.38 -16.82 5.04
N ILE A 249 -6.13 -16.38 5.10
CA ILE A 249 -5.73 -15.00 4.81
C ILE A 249 -5.05 -15.01 3.44
N SER A 250 -5.45 -14.10 2.56
CA SER A 250 -4.77 -13.94 1.27
C SER A 250 -4.35 -12.49 1.05
N PRO A 251 -3.07 -12.14 1.33
CA PRO A 251 -2.54 -10.79 1.17
C PRO A 251 -2.23 -10.46 -0.31
N THR A 252 -3.06 -10.91 -1.24
CA THR A 252 -2.96 -10.61 -2.67
C THR A 252 -4.34 -10.64 -3.33
N THR A 253 -4.61 -9.67 -4.21
CA THR A 253 -5.92 -9.53 -4.88
C THR A 253 -6.24 -10.74 -5.74
N VAL A 254 -5.26 -11.29 -6.44
CA VAL A 254 -5.43 -12.52 -7.24
C VAL A 254 -5.72 -13.72 -6.35
N GLY A 255 -4.97 -13.86 -5.25
CA GLY A 255 -5.12 -15.00 -4.33
C GLY A 255 -6.45 -15.01 -3.61
N ILE A 256 -6.93 -13.84 -3.11
CA ILE A 256 -8.21 -13.78 -2.41
C ILE A 256 -9.38 -14.06 -3.36
N ALA A 257 -9.35 -13.54 -4.60
CA ALA A 257 -10.38 -13.78 -5.58
C ALA A 257 -10.45 -15.27 -5.97
N ALA A 258 -9.28 -15.89 -6.19
CA ALA A 258 -9.18 -17.33 -6.49
C ALA A 258 -9.65 -18.20 -5.30
N ALA A 259 -9.24 -17.87 -4.08
CA ALA A 259 -9.68 -18.55 -2.87
C ALA A 259 -11.19 -18.41 -2.65
N ALA A 260 -11.74 -17.20 -2.87
CA ALA A 260 -13.17 -16.95 -2.76
C ALA A 260 -13.97 -17.82 -3.75
N ALA A 261 -13.51 -17.93 -5.00
CA ALA A 261 -14.15 -18.77 -6.00
C ALA A 261 -14.15 -20.27 -5.62
N VAL A 262 -13.05 -20.76 -4.99
CA VAL A 262 -12.98 -22.13 -4.47
C VAL A 262 -13.93 -22.34 -3.30
N LEU A 263 -14.03 -21.36 -2.41
CA LEU A 263 -14.87 -21.41 -1.20
C LEU A 263 -16.36 -21.17 -1.52
N ASP A 264 -16.71 -20.54 -2.65
CA ASP A 264 -18.09 -20.32 -3.10
C ASP A 264 -18.71 -21.62 -3.65
N THR A 265 -18.63 -22.68 -2.86
CA THR A 265 -19.19 -23.98 -3.16
C THR A 265 -19.94 -24.52 -1.94
N PRO A 266 -20.99 -25.35 -2.10
CA PRO A 266 -21.77 -25.91 -0.97
C PRO A 266 -20.90 -26.67 0.04
N LYS A 267 -19.75 -27.17 -0.39
CA LYS A 267 -18.81 -27.89 0.48
C LYS A 267 -18.15 -26.99 1.51
N TYR A 268 -17.78 -25.76 1.11
CA TYR A 268 -16.91 -24.87 1.90
C TYR A 268 -17.57 -23.58 2.37
N LYS A 269 -18.55 -23.07 1.62
CA LYS A 269 -19.23 -21.79 1.89
C LYS A 269 -19.78 -21.74 3.31
N GLY A 270 -19.41 -20.67 4.03
CA GLY A 270 -19.81 -20.45 5.43
C GLY A 270 -19.09 -21.34 6.47
N LYS A 271 -18.20 -22.26 6.04
CA LYS A 271 -17.46 -23.16 6.94
C LYS A 271 -16.01 -22.73 7.11
N ILE A 272 -15.44 -22.06 6.13
CA ILE A 272 -14.07 -21.54 6.12
C ILE A 272 -14.16 -20.04 5.86
N ALA A 273 -13.66 -19.25 6.80
CA ALA A 273 -13.58 -17.81 6.66
C ALA A 273 -12.46 -17.41 5.69
N LEU A 274 -12.65 -16.32 4.96
CA LEU A 274 -11.64 -15.76 4.05
C LEU A 274 -11.56 -14.26 4.26
N THR A 275 -10.37 -13.76 4.45
CA THR A 275 -10.03 -12.33 4.44
C THR A 275 -8.71 -12.10 3.73
N GLY A 276 -8.30 -10.85 3.58
CA GLY A 276 -7.05 -10.47 2.94
C GLY A 276 -7.18 -9.16 2.18
N LEU A 277 -6.38 -9.01 1.12
CA LEU A 277 -6.39 -7.84 0.24
C LEU A 277 -7.13 -8.15 -1.06
N GLY A 278 -8.18 -7.38 -1.37
CA GLY A 278 -8.99 -7.59 -2.57
C GLY A 278 -9.47 -6.29 -3.19
N THR A 279 -9.65 -6.26 -4.51
CA THR A 279 -10.34 -5.14 -5.16
C THR A 279 -11.85 -5.26 -4.91
N PRO A 280 -12.55 -4.16 -4.60
CA PRO A 280 -13.99 -4.19 -4.40
C PRO A 280 -14.75 -4.83 -5.56
N ASP A 281 -14.37 -4.53 -6.80
CA ASP A 281 -15.09 -5.05 -7.97
C ASP A 281 -14.98 -6.57 -8.13
N GLU A 282 -13.81 -7.16 -7.87
CA GLU A 282 -13.65 -8.62 -7.90
C GLU A 282 -14.33 -9.31 -6.72
N MET A 283 -14.34 -8.65 -5.54
CA MET A 283 -14.85 -9.25 -4.31
C MET A 283 -16.34 -9.01 -4.05
N LYS A 284 -16.96 -8.07 -4.77
CA LYS A 284 -18.36 -7.65 -4.57
C LYS A 284 -19.36 -8.83 -4.58
N LYS A 285 -19.19 -9.76 -5.53
CA LYS A 285 -20.01 -10.97 -5.61
C LYS A 285 -19.91 -11.81 -4.33
N PHE A 286 -18.69 -12.07 -3.89
CA PHE A 286 -18.41 -12.96 -2.75
C PHE A 286 -18.80 -12.36 -1.41
N VAL A 287 -18.80 -11.02 -1.32
CA VAL A 287 -19.35 -10.31 -0.15
C VAL A 287 -20.87 -10.34 -0.16
N SER A 288 -21.50 -10.13 -1.32
CA SER A 288 -22.95 -10.09 -1.45
C SER A 288 -23.60 -11.44 -1.20
N ASP A 289 -22.93 -12.53 -1.53
CA ASP A 289 -23.45 -13.90 -1.35
C ASP A 289 -23.00 -14.55 -0.03
N GLY A 290 -22.22 -13.83 0.79
CA GLY A 290 -21.78 -14.24 2.11
C GLY A 290 -20.60 -15.24 2.13
N THR A 291 -19.92 -15.46 1.01
CA THR A 291 -18.69 -16.27 0.95
C THR A 291 -17.55 -15.59 1.69
N VAL A 292 -17.46 -14.25 1.60
CA VAL A 292 -16.47 -13.41 2.30
C VAL A 292 -17.23 -12.38 3.11
N LYS A 293 -16.89 -12.21 4.39
CA LYS A 293 -17.55 -11.21 5.25
C LYS A 293 -16.87 -9.86 5.17
N SER A 294 -15.55 -9.85 5.21
CA SER A 294 -14.74 -8.65 5.17
C SER A 294 -13.35 -8.90 4.59
N PHE A 295 -12.79 -7.88 3.99
CA PHE A 295 -11.42 -7.83 3.47
C PHE A 295 -10.98 -6.36 3.46
N GLU A 296 -9.72 -6.09 3.15
CA GLU A 296 -9.22 -4.72 3.11
C GLU A 296 -8.42 -4.43 1.83
N LEU A 297 -8.31 -3.16 1.50
CA LEU A 297 -7.40 -2.62 0.51
C LEU A 297 -7.34 -1.09 0.66
N TRP A 298 -6.29 -0.46 0.18
CA TRP A 298 -6.23 0.98 -0.14
C TRP A 298 -6.81 1.24 -1.54
N ASN A 299 -6.88 2.50 -1.95
CA ASN A 299 -7.21 2.81 -3.36
C ASN A 299 -5.94 2.67 -4.23
N PRO A 300 -5.86 1.68 -5.14
CA PRO A 300 -4.69 1.49 -5.99
C PRO A 300 -4.44 2.67 -6.94
N ALA A 301 -5.50 3.33 -7.46
CA ALA A 301 -5.35 4.48 -8.33
C ALA A 301 -4.66 5.65 -7.61
N ASP A 302 -5.00 5.91 -6.35
CA ASP A 302 -4.34 6.95 -5.57
C ASP A 302 -2.86 6.61 -5.29
N LEU A 303 -2.53 5.32 -5.14
CA LEU A 303 -1.14 4.88 -4.99
C LEU A 303 -0.31 5.16 -6.24
N GLY A 304 -0.82 4.78 -7.41
CA GLY A 304 -0.16 5.06 -8.69
C GLY A 304 -0.06 6.56 -8.98
N TYR A 305 -1.14 7.30 -8.70
CA TYR A 305 -1.17 8.76 -8.82
C TYR A 305 -0.08 9.42 -7.97
N LEU A 306 0.04 9.03 -6.70
CA LEU A 306 1.06 9.53 -5.78
C LEU A 306 2.47 9.20 -6.27
N ALA A 307 2.68 7.97 -6.78
CA ALA A 307 3.97 7.53 -7.31
C ALA A 307 4.39 8.35 -8.55
N ALA A 308 3.44 8.71 -9.40
CA ALA A 308 3.69 9.57 -10.57
C ALA A 308 4.14 10.98 -10.16
N TYR A 309 3.44 11.61 -9.22
CA TYR A 309 3.86 12.92 -8.70
C TYR A 309 5.25 12.86 -8.08
N ALA A 310 5.52 11.88 -7.23
CA ALA A 310 6.83 11.70 -6.62
C ALA A 310 7.95 11.54 -7.68
N ALA A 311 7.70 10.76 -8.72
CA ALA A 311 8.67 10.54 -9.79
C ALA A 311 8.97 11.83 -10.58
N VAL A 312 7.95 12.64 -10.89
CA VAL A 312 8.11 13.92 -11.62
C VAL A 312 8.78 14.97 -10.74
N GLU A 313 8.41 15.10 -9.47
CA GLU A 313 9.05 16.01 -8.51
C GLU A 313 10.55 15.72 -8.36
N MET A 314 10.90 14.44 -8.25
CA MET A 314 12.31 14.00 -8.18
C MET A 314 13.05 14.21 -9.48
N ALA A 315 12.49 13.81 -10.63
CA ALA A 315 13.12 13.98 -11.94
C ALA A 315 13.28 15.47 -12.31
N SER A 316 12.43 16.34 -11.76
CA SER A 316 12.53 17.80 -11.88
C SER A 316 13.56 18.41 -10.91
N GLY A 317 14.09 17.63 -9.97
CA GLY A 317 15.06 18.10 -8.97
C GLY A 317 14.44 18.96 -7.86
N LYS A 318 13.11 18.90 -7.67
CA LYS A 318 12.40 19.64 -6.61
C LYS A 318 12.60 18.99 -5.24
N ILE A 319 12.62 17.67 -5.22
CA ILE A 319 12.95 16.88 -4.05
C ILE A 319 14.01 15.84 -4.41
N THR A 320 14.75 15.38 -3.41
CA THR A 320 15.76 14.32 -3.53
C THR A 320 15.27 12.98 -2.98
N GLY A 321 14.11 12.97 -2.33
CA GLY A 321 13.60 11.83 -1.60
C GLY A 321 14.12 11.72 -0.16
N ALA A 322 14.84 12.73 0.32
CA ALA A 322 15.33 12.73 1.70
C ALA A 322 14.19 12.87 2.71
N SER A 323 14.31 12.18 3.83
CA SER A 323 13.35 12.26 4.94
C SER A 323 13.13 13.69 5.39
N GLY A 324 11.87 14.06 5.64
CA GLY A 324 11.45 15.41 6.02
C GLY A 324 11.13 16.34 4.85
N GLN A 325 11.50 16.00 3.61
CA GLN A 325 11.06 16.76 2.44
C GLN A 325 9.57 16.53 2.20
N SER A 326 8.91 17.54 1.65
CA SER A 326 7.47 17.47 1.32
C SER A 326 7.22 17.88 -0.12
N PHE A 327 6.17 17.32 -0.72
CA PHE A 327 5.67 17.68 -2.04
C PHE A 327 4.14 17.59 -2.07
N THR A 328 3.53 18.20 -3.07
CA THR A 328 2.08 18.17 -3.25
C THR A 328 1.71 17.28 -4.44
N ALA A 329 0.93 16.25 -4.17
CA ALA A 329 0.46 15.30 -5.18
C ALA A 329 -0.97 15.65 -5.66
N GLY A 330 -1.12 16.80 -6.33
CA GLY A 330 -2.37 17.24 -6.96
C GLY A 330 -3.60 17.06 -6.05
N LYS A 331 -4.57 16.27 -6.50
CA LYS A 331 -5.84 16.00 -5.78
C LYS A 331 -5.65 15.34 -4.40
N LEU A 332 -4.53 14.67 -4.17
CA LEU A 332 -4.26 13.96 -2.92
C LEU A 332 -3.67 14.87 -1.83
N GLY A 333 -3.26 16.12 -2.17
CA GLY A 333 -2.68 17.04 -1.20
C GLY A 333 -1.20 16.80 -0.93
N SER A 334 -0.74 17.23 0.25
CA SER A 334 0.69 17.25 0.60
C SER A 334 1.11 15.98 1.32
N TYR A 335 2.28 15.46 0.94
CA TYR A 335 2.93 14.30 1.54
C TYR A 335 4.32 14.66 2.02
N THR A 336 4.77 14.02 3.09
CA THR A 336 6.13 14.17 3.65
C THR A 336 6.86 12.84 3.53
N VAL A 337 8.09 12.89 3.06
CA VAL A 337 8.97 11.74 2.97
C VAL A 337 9.38 11.32 4.38
N GLY A 338 9.06 10.10 4.73
CA GLY A 338 9.37 9.47 6.00
C GLY A 338 10.74 8.80 6.02
N LEU A 339 10.93 7.94 7.02
CA LEU A 339 12.15 7.12 7.15
C LEU A 339 12.35 6.22 5.93
N GLN A 340 13.62 5.88 5.66
CA GLN A 340 14.02 5.05 4.53
C GLN A 340 13.53 5.57 3.17
N ASN A 341 13.41 6.89 3.04
CA ASN A 341 12.96 7.54 1.80
C ASN A 341 11.60 6.99 1.32
N SER A 342 10.67 6.80 2.25
CA SER A 342 9.34 6.28 1.94
C SER A 342 8.25 7.32 2.18
N VAL A 343 7.20 7.25 1.38
CA VAL A 343 5.97 8.02 1.55
C VAL A 343 4.82 7.04 1.76
N LEU A 344 3.97 7.32 2.74
CA LEU A 344 2.83 6.47 3.06
C LEU A 344 1.57 7.09 2.46
N LEU A 345 0.82 6.33 1.65
CA LEU A 345 -0.43 6.80 1.05
C LEU A 345 -1.49 7.07 2.13
N GLY A 346 -1.74 6.09 2.99
CA GLY A 346 -2.73 6.23 4.07
C GLY A 346 -3.16 4.89 4.65
N PRO A 347 -4.15 4.87 5.54
CA PRO A 347 -4.69 3.62 6.08
C PRO A 347 -5.51 2.87 5.00
N PRO A 348 -5.56 1.52 5.06
CA PRO A 348 -6.44 0.74 4.20
C PRO A 348 -7.91 0.95 4.59
N TYR A 349 -8.81 0.68 3.64
CA TYR A 349 -10.25 0.57 3.88
C TYR A 349 -10.60 -0.88 4.20
N VAL A 350 -11.50 -1.10 5.17
CA VAL A 350 -12.12 -2.40 5.38
C VAL A 350 -13.45 -2.44 4.62
N PHE A 351 -13.57 -3.39 3.70
CA PHE A 351 -14.76 -3.62 2.89
C PHE A 351 -15.63 -4.72 3.49
N SER A 352 -16.94 -4.54 3.40
CA SER A 352 -17.94 -5.49 3.83
C SER A 352 -19.26 -5.22 3.09
N ALA A 353 -20.29 -6.01 3.31
CA ALA A 353 -21.61 -5.78 2.74
C ALA A 353 -22.19 -4.37 3.02
N ALA A 354 -21.73 -3.72 4.10
CA ALA A 354 -22.21 -2.39 4.49
C ALA A 354 -21.69 -1.26 3.59
N ASN A 355 -20.56 -1.44 2.93
CA ASN A 355 -19.89 -0.34 2.21
C ASN A 355 -19.36 -0.69 0.81
N ILE A 356 -19.22 -1.96 0.45
CA ILE A 356 -18.55 -2.38 -0.78
C ILE A 356 -19.18 -1.77 -2.05
N ASN A 357 -20.49 -1.53 -2.05
CA ASN A 357 -21.20 -0.94 -3.19
C ASN A 357 -20.88 0.55 -3.43
N LYS A 358 -20.13 1.19 -2.54
CA LYS A 358 -19.68 2.57 -2.69
C LYS A 358 -18.36 2.68 -3.48
N PHE A 359 -17.76 1.56 -3.82
CA PHE A 359 -16.47 1.48 -4.49
C PHE A 359 -16.61 0.72 -5.82
N ASN A 360 -15.81 1.12 -6.80
CA ASN A 360 -15.86 0.62 -8.19
C ASN A 360 -14.45 0.51 -8.79
N PHE A 361 -13.53 -0.09 -8.08
CA PHE A 361 -12.17 -0.34 -8.53
C PHE A 361 -11.70 -1.76 -8.22
#